data_985150b4120699836a66fd5ec8275675
#
_entry.id   985150b4120699836a66fd5ec8275675
#
_cell.length_a   1.000
_cell.length_b   1.000
_cell.length_c   1.000
_cell.angle_alpha   90.00
_cell.angle_beta   90.00
_cell.angle_gamma   90.00
#
_symmetry.space_group_name_H-M   'P 1'
#
loop_
_entity.id
_entity.type
_entity.pdbx_description
1 polymer ?
#
loop_
_entity_poly.entity_id
_entity_poly.type
_entity_poly.pdbx_seq_one_letter_code
_entity_poly.pdbx_strand_id
1 'polypeptide(L)'
;MPHATPKDLMLAAAAALLAALLLEPRLVPGTAGQIVGSFLPWLLAPTVLLAAVAVGTGSKIGTAAVVPPIAAWSVLFVPQLVERPDTATTTPAFRVATQNLGTAGTAAELTDAAVISVQELTDRNRPSVAAALDPRHPHVATVGTIGLWSRYPLHDIERLDLGQGWARALRARIELPAGEATVYAVHLGSIRLGETAARDRTLHTLTDLVRRDPSTRLLVLGDLNTASTDPALTPLTQTLHDVRTGLAFTWPAPFPLTNPDHILTRGFTPLDATVRRTPGTDHRAPTATLAPTPHPPR
;
A
#
# COMPACT_ATOMS: atom_id res chain seq x y z
N MET A 1 45.86 18.89 -9.71
CA MET A 1 44.45 18.47 -9.64
C MET A 1 43.61 19.76 -9.43
N PRO A 2 42.56 20.03 -10.17
CA PRO A 2 41.73 21.19 -9.91
C PRO A 2 41.13 21.08 -8.50
N HIS A 3 41.31 22.09 -7.69
CA HIS A 3 40.70 22.15 -6.35
C HIS A 3 39.19 22.21 -6.48
N ALA A 4 38.48 21.38 -5.70
CA ALA A 4 37.02 21.44 -5.63
C ALA A 4 36.56 22.83 -5.14
N THR A 5 35.67 23.47 -5.88
CA THR A 5 35.10 24.73 -5.47
C THR A 5 34.02 24.54 -4.39
N PRO A 6 33.67 25.57 -3.61
CA PRO A 6 32.56 25.45 -2.67
C PRO A 6 31.24 24.99 -3.34
N LYS A 7 31.00 25.40 -4.59
CA LYS A 7 29.86 24.93 -5.41
C LYS A 7 29.93 23.42 -5.64
N ASP A 8 31.08 22.87 -6.02
CA ASP A 8 31.26 21.44 -6.26
C ASP A 8 31.00 20.62 -5.00
N LEU A 9 31.45 21.11 -3.85
CA LEU A 9 31.20 20.46 -2.55
C LEU A 9 29.73 20.50 -2.17
N MET A 10 29.03 21.61 -2.41
CA MET A 10 27.59 21.72 -2.15
C MET A 10 26.78 20.75 -3.02
N LEU A 11 27.08 20.67 -4.32
CA LEU A 11 26.42 19.72 -5.22
C LEU A 11 26.67 18.26 -4.81
N ALA A 12 27.91 17.93 -4.44
CA ALA A 12 28.25 16.59 -3.98
C ALA A 12 27.56 16.24 -2.65
N ALA A 13 27.50 17.18 -1.71
CA ALA A 13 26.81 16.97 -0.43
C ALA A 13 25.29 16.78 -0.62
N ALA A 14 24.65 17.57 -1.49
CA ALA A 14 23.23 17.41 -1.81
C ALA A 14 22.95 16.05 -2.48
N ALA A 15 23.81 15.63 -3.41
CA ALA A 15 23.69 14.33 -4.06
C ALA A 15 23.86 13.16 -3.05
N ALA A 16 24.85 13.28 -2.16
CA ALA A 16 25.06 12.28 -1.10
C ALA A 16 23.87 12.18 -0.15
N LEU A 17 23.26 13.32 0.22
CA LEU A 17 22.02 13.34 1.03
C LEU A 17 20.87 12.63 0.31
N LEU A 18 20.64 12.92 -0.97
CA LEU A 18 19.58 12.26 -1.77
C LEU A 18 19.81 10.75 -1.86
N ALA A 19 21.05 10.32 -2.09
CA ALA A 19 21.41 8.91 -2.12
C ALA A 19 21.17 8.25 -0.74
N ALA A 20 21.57 8.91 0.35
CA ALA A 20 21.36 8.42 1.70
C ALA A 20 19.86 8.27 2.04
N LEU A 21 19.02 9.24 1.67
CA LEU A 21 17.57 9.19 1.88
C LEU A 21 16.91 8.08 1.05
N LEU A 22 17.39 7.81 -0.17
CA LEU A 22 16.89 6.71 -1.01
C LEU A 22 17.26 5.34 -0.45
N LEU A 23 18.49 5.17 0.05
CA LEU A 23 19.00 3.89 0.50
C LEU A 23 18.62 3.58 1.96
N GLU A 24 18.51 4.60 2.80
CA GLU A 24 18.22 4.44 4.23
C GLU A 24 17.30 5.57 4.72
N PRO A 25 16.01 5.56 4.34
CA PRO A 25 15.06 6.59 4.77
C PRO A 25 14.85 6.63 6.29
N ARG A 26 15.23 5.56 7.04
CA ARG A 26 15.22 5.52 8.50
C ARG A 26 16.20 6.49 9.17
N LEU A 27 17.14 7.07 8.41
CA LEU A 27 18.01 8.15 8.91
C LEU A 27 17.22 9.39 9.34
N VAL A 28 16.01 9.56 8.82
CA VAL A 28 15.10 10.64 9.22
C VAL A 28 14.10 10.08 10.24
N PRO A 29 14.17 10.49 11.50
CA PRO A 29 13.28 9.96 12.54
C PRO A 29 11.90 10.63 12.53
N GLY A 30 10.93 9.99 13.17
CA GLY A 30 9.60 10.53 13.46
C GLY A 30 8.75 10.80 12.21
N THR A 31 7.85 11.77 12.30
CA THR A 31 6.92 12.12 11.21
C THR A 31 7.62 12.50 9.92
N ALA A 32 8.77 13.18 9.99
CA ALA A 32 9.55 13.55 8.80
C ALA A 32 10.05 12.30 8.07
N GLY A 33 10.51 11.27 8.78
CA GLY A 33 10.90 9.99 8.19
C GLY A 33 9.74 9.25 7.53
N GLN A 34 8.57 9.25 8.17
CA GLN A 34 7.35 8.68 7.58
C GLN A 34 6.94 9.39 6.29
N ILE A 35 7.04 10.72 6.26
CA ILE A 35 6.79 11.51 5.04
C ILE A 35 7.83 11.16 3.97
N VAL A 36 9.13 11.16 4.28
CA VAL A 36 10.18 10.78 3.33
C VAL A 36 9.93 9.37 2.79
N GLY A 37 9.63 8.39 3.65
CA GLY A 37 9.31 7.02 3.24
C GLY A 37 8.09 6.94 2.31
N SER A 38 7.06 7.75 2.58
CA SER A 38 5.83 7.79 1.77
C SER A 38 6.03 8.43 0.39
N PHE A 39 7.01 9.34 0.25
CA PHE A 39 7.27 10.08 -0.99
C PHE A 39 8.62 9.75 -1.62
N LEU A 40 9.21 8.63 -1.28
CA LEU A 40 10.54 8.21 -1.75
C LEU A 40 10.69 8.23 -3.28
N PRO A 41 9.72 7.78 -4.10
CA PRO A 41 9.83 7.83 -5.56
C PRO A 41 10.02 9.24 -6.11
N TRP A 42 9.51 10.25 -5.43
CA TRP A 42 9.58 11.65 -5.84
C TRP A 42 10.95 12.29 -5.64
N LEU A 43 11.88 11.61 -4.93
CA LEU A 43 13.27 12.07 -4.83
C LEU A 43 14.01 12.05 -6.19
N LEU A 44 13.42 11.45 -7.22
CA LEU A 44 13.91 11.59 -8.59
C LEU A 44 13.89 13.06 -9.04
N ALA A 45 12.84 13.82 -8.72
CA ALA A 45 12.70 15.19 -9.18
C ALA A 45 13.85 16.11 -8.69
N PRO A 46 14.15 16.19 -7.38
CA PRO A 46 15.31 16.97 -6.92
C PRO A 46 16.65 16.40 -7.41
N THR A 47 16.74 15.07 -7.64
CA THR A 47 17.95 14.44 -8.22
C THR A 47 18.18 14.90 -9.67
N VAL A 48 17.14 14.91 -10.51
CA VAL A 48 17.22 15.42 -11.89
C VAL A 48 17.52 16.90 -11.93
N LEU A 49 16.89 17.70 -11.04
CA LEU A 49 17.20 19.13 -10.93
C LEU A 49 18.67 19.37 -10.55
N LEU A 50 19.18 18.60 -9.58
CA LEU A 50 20.57 18.69 -9.15
C LEU A 50 21.53 18.34 -10.31
N ALA A 51 21.21 17.29 -11.10
CA ALA A 51 21.95 16.92 -12.30
C ALA A 51 21.98 18.06 -13.33
N ALA A 52 20.83 18.69 -13.60
CA ALA A 52 20.73 19.81 -14.53
C ALA A 52 21.57 21.03 -14.06
N VAL A 53 21.56 21.34 -12.77
CA VAL A 53 22.39 22.41 -12.19
C VAL A 53 23.88 22.05 -12.32
N ALA A 54 24.28 20.83 -12.01
CA ALA A 54 25.66 20.37 -12.12
C ALA A 54 26.20 20.51 -13.54
N VAL A 55 25.42 20.05 -14.53
CA VAL A 55 25.75 20.18 -15.95
C VAL A 55 25.77 21.64 -16.40
N GLY A 56 24.70 22.42 -16.10
CA GLY A 56 24.60 23.83 -16.50
C GLY A 56 25.67 24.73 -15.91
N THR A 57 26.24 24.37 -14.74
CA THR A 57 27.36 25.08 -14.11
C THR A 57 28.73 24.52 -14.47
N GLY A 58 28.81 23.49 -15.31
CA GLY A 58 30.07 22.84 -15.73
C GLY A 58 30.81 22.12 -14.60
N SER A 59 30.12 21.76 -13.51
CA SER A 59 30.74 21.04 -12.38
C SER A 59 30.92 19.58 -12.69
N LYS A 60 32.14 19.14 -13.01
CA LYS A 60 32.46 17.74 -13.23
C LYS A 60 32.25 16.88 -11.95
N ILE A 61 32.61 17.43 -10.80
CA ILE A 61 32.41 16.77 -9.50
C ILE A 61 30.91 16.62 -9.21
N GLY A 62 30.12 17.70 -9.38
CA GLY A 62 28.68 17.64 -9.21
C GLY A 62 28.01 16.65 -10.16
N THR A 63 28.40 16.63 -11.44
CA THR A 63 27.88 15.69 -12.43
C THR A 63 28.21 14.23 -12.07
N ALA A 64 29.41 13.94 -11.58
CA ALA A 64 29.75 12.62 -11.10
C ALA A 64 29.00 12.23 -9.82
N ALA A 65 28.79 13.20 -8.94
CA ALA A 65 28.12 12.98 -7.65
C ALA A 65 26.63 12.62 -7.76
N VAL A 66 25.94 13.00 -8.85
CA VAL A 66 24.51 12.63 -9.03
C VAL A 66 24.30 11.20 -9.52
N VAL A 67 25.36 10.49 -9.94
CA VAL A 67 25.26 9.09 -10.39
C VAL A 67 24.72 8.16 -9.29
N PRO A 68 25.24 8.18 -8.04
CA PRO A 68 24.72 7.34 -6.96
C PRO A 68 23.22 7.48 -6.68
N PRO A 69 22.63 8.68 -6.49
CA PRO A 69 21.19 8.78 -6.27
C PRO A 69 20.36 8.36 -7.48
N ILE A 70 20.81 8.60 -8.72
CA ILE A 70 20.15 8.09 -9.93
C ILE A 70 20.17 6.56 -9.95
N ALA A 71 21.33 5.97 -9.69
CA ALA A 71 21.46 4.51 -9.64
C ALA A 71 20.61 3.89 -8.54
N ALA A 72 20.63 4.47 -7.33
CA ALA A 72 19.78 4.03 -6.20
C ALA A 72 18.29 4.09 -6.56
N TRP A 73 17.83 5.22 -7.11
CA TRP A 73 16.46 5.35 -7.55
C TRP A 73 16.10 4.31 -8.63
N SER A 74 16.97 4.12 -9.60
CA SER A 74 16.75 3.16 -10.70
C SER A 74 16.64 1.73 -10.19
N VAL A 75 17.52 1.31 -9.28
CA VAL A 75 17.48 -0.03 -8.67
C VAL A 75 16.19 -0.24 -7.87
N LEU A 76 15.74 0.77 -7.13
CA LEU A 76 14.55 0.67 -6.29
C LEU A 76 13.24 0.67 -7.08
N PHE A 77 13.15 1.45 -8.17
CA PHE A 77 11.85 1.75 -8.79
C PHE A 77 11.68 1.25 -10.22
N VAL A 78 12.76 1.13 -11.03
CA VAL A 78 12.63 0.62 -12.41
C VAL A 78 12.06 -0.80 -12.47
N PRO A 79 12.46 -1.76 -11.63
CA PRO A 79 11.85 -3.09 -11.63
C PRO A 79 10.34 -3.05 -11.44
N GLN A 80 9.87 -2.22 -10.51
CA GLN A 80 8.44 -2.08 -10.22
C GLN A 80 7.64 -1.51 -11.41
N LEU A 81 8.25 -0.67 -12.26
CA LEU A 81 7.61 -0.06 -13.42
C LEU A 81 7.52 -1.02 -14.62
N VAL A 82 8.36 -2.04 -14.68
CA VAL A 82 8.42 -3.02 -15.78
C VAL A 82 7.82 -4.38 -15.42
N GLU A 83 7.62 -4.64 -14.13
CA GLU A 83 7.04 -5.89 -13.64
C GLU A 83 5.59 -6.02 -14.12
N ARG A 84 5.26 -7.21 -14.65
CA ARG A 84 3.91 -7.56 -15.07
C ARG A 84 3.45 -8.79 -14.28
N PRO A 85 2.19 -8.82 -13.83
CA PRO A 85 1.63 -10.02 -13.22
C PRO A 85 1.70 -11.21 -14.18
N ASP A 86 1.91 -12.40 -13.60
CA ASP A 86 1.80 -13.65 -14.35
C ASP A 86 0.32 -13.93 -14.68
N THR A 87 0.00 -14.04 -15.97
CA THR A 87 -1.39 -14.16 -16.44
C THR A 87 -1.83 -15.60 -16.71
N ALA A 88 -0.95 -16.57 -16.63
CA ALA A 88 -1.25 -17.97 -16.98
C ALA A 88 -1.70 -18.78 -15.75
N THR A 89 -3.01 -19.01 -15.60
CA THR A 89 -3.53 -19.97 -14.63
C THR A 89 -4.80 -20.65 -15.13
N THR A 90 -4.97 -21.92 -14.79
CA THR A 90 -6.20 -22.69 -14.98
C THR A 90 -7.09 -22.69 -13.72
N THR A 91 -6.59 -22.13 -12.61
CA THR A 91 -7.32 -22.09 -11.33
C THR A 91 -8.38 -20.97 -11.36
N PRO A 92 -9.59 -21.23 -10.83
CA PRO A 92 -10.61 -20.19 -10.72
C PRO A 92 -10.09 -18.95 -9.99
N ALA A 93 -10.14 -17.81 -10.67
CA ALA A 93 -9.70 -16.53 -10.15
C ALA A 93 -10.89 -15.71 -9.62
N PHE A 94 -10.64 -14.83 -8.67
CA PHE A 94 -11.63 -13.90 -8.14
C PHE A 94 -11.00 -12.51 -7.97
N ARG A 95 -11.85 -11.49 -8.04
CA ARG A 95 -11.41 -10.11 -7.87
C ARG A 95 -11.62 -9.65 -6.44
N VAL A 96 -10.65 -8.92 -5.91
CA VAL A 96 -10.73 -8.24 -4.61
C VAL A 96 -10.54 -6.75 -4.79
N ALA A 97 -11.08 -5.96 -3.86
CA ALA A 97 -10.91 -4.51 -3.84
C ALA A 97 -10.83 -4.00 -2.40
N THR A 98 -10.19 -2.84 -2.23
CA THR A 98 -10.28 -2.07 -0.99
C THR A 98 -10.53 -0.60 -1.30
N GLN A 99 -11.30 0.10 -0.45
CA GLN A 99 -11.67 1.50 -0.64
C GLN A 99 -11.81 2.23 0.69
N ASN A 100 -10.97 3.23 0.90
CA ASN A 100 -11.26 4.26 1.89
C ASN A 100 -12.27 5.25 1.31
N LEU A 101 -13.42 5.39 1.96
CA LEU A 101 -14.54 6.21 1.49
C LEU A 101 -14.34 7.71 1.72
N GLY A 102 -13.39 8.10 2.61
CA GLY A 102 -13.34 9.48 3.06
C GLY A 102 -14.69 9.94 3.59
N THR A 103 -15.04 11.20 3.34
CA THR A 103 -16.26 11.79 3.88
C THR A 103 -17.53 11.52 3.05
N ALA A 104 -17.38 11.27 1.73
CA ALA A 104 -18.52 11.20 0.80
C ALA A 104 -18.34 10.15 -0.30
N GLY A 105 -17.38 9.23 -0.15
CA GLY A 105 -17.09 8.20 -1.14
C GLY A 105 -18.19 7.14 -1.22
N THR A 106 -18.18 6.45 -2.36
CA THR A 106 -19.06 5.31 -2.65
C THR A 106 -18.23 4.12 -3.12
N ALA A 107 -18.73 2.91 -2.91
CA ALA A 107 -18.14 1.66 -3.40
C ALA A 107 -18.87 1.10 -4.64
N ALA A 108 -19.76 1.87 -5.26
CA ALA A 108 -20.59 1.40 -6.39
C ALA A 108 -19.76 0.96 -7.60
N GLU A 109 -18.59 1.56 -7.81
CA GLU A 109 -17.66 1.25 -8.91
C GLU A 109 -16.92 -0.09 -8.71
N LEU A 110 -17.09 -0.76 -7.54
CA LEU A 110 -16.34 -1.95 -7.15
C LEU A 110 -17.19 -3.22 -7.16
N THR A 111 -18.43 -3.14 -7.61
CA THR A 111 -19.40 -4.27 -7.57
C THR A 111 -18.99 -5.49 -8.40
N ASP A 112 -17.98 -5.38 -9.26
CA ASP A 112 -17.39 -6.50 -10.00
C ASP A 112 -16.40 -7.31 -9.15
N ALA A 113 -15.81 -6.74 -8.09
CA ALA A 113 -15.01 -7.49 -7.14
C ALA A 113 -15.86 -8.48 -6.34
N ALA A 114 -15.31 -9.62 -6.00
CA ALA A 114 -16.02 -10.64 -5.20
C ALA A 114 -15.87 -10.42 -3.69
N VAL A 115 -14.79 -9.73 -3.29
CA VAL A 115 -14.50 -9.37 -1.90
C VAL A 115 -14.09 -7.91 -1.86
N ILE A 116 -14.73 -7.11 -1.03
CA ILE A 116 -14.53 -5.66 -0.94
C ILE A 116 -14.36 -5.28 0.52
N SER A 117 -13.21 -4.69 0.85
CA SER A 117 -12.98 -4.04 2.15
C SER A 117 -13.24 -2.55 2.02
N VAL A 118 -13.98 -1.99 2.95
CA VAL A 118 -14.35 -0.57 2.97
C VAL A 118 -13.90 0.05 4.28
N GLN A 119 -13.20 1.19 4.21
CA GLN A 119 -12.76 1.98 5.35
C GLN A 119 -13.55 3.29 5.41
N GLU A 120 -13.58 3.90 6.58
CA GLU A 120 -14.36 5.11 6.89
C GLU A 120 -15.87 4.94 6.65
N LEU A 121 -16.38 3.73 6.89
CA LEU A 121 -17.79 3.43 6.88
C LEU A 121 -18.45 4.10 8.10
N THR A 122 -19.32 5.07 7.86
CA THR A 122 -20.03 5.85 8.88
C THR A 122 -21.54 5.62 8.75
N ASP A 123 -22.33 6.02 9.75
CA ASP A 123 -23.78 5.94 9.66
C ASP A 123 -24.35 6.76 8.49
N ARG A 124 -23.63 7.80 8.06
CA ARG A 124 -24.03 8.64 6.92
C ARG A 124 -23.89 7.92 5.58
N ASN A 125 -22.77 7.24 5.33
CA ASN A 125 -22.47 6.61 4.03
C ASN A 125 -22.86 5.13 3.98
N ARG A 126 -23.08 4.46 5.13
CA ARG A 126 -23.47 3.04 5.21
C ARG A 126 -24.70 2.70 4.37
N PRO A 127 -25.81 3.46 4.38
CA PRO A 127 -26.98 3.12 3.57
C PRO A 127 -26.69 3.11 2.06
N SER A 128 -25.91 4.07 1.56
CA SER A 128 -25.55 4.13 0.14
C SER A 128 -24.59 3.03 -0.26
N VAL A 129 -23.63 2.67 0.60
CA VAL A 129 -22.70 1.56 0.38
C VAL A 129 -23.45 0.24 0.38
N ALA A 130 -24.34 -0.01 1.34
CA ALA A 130 -25.17 -1.19 1.41
C ALA A 130 -26.07 -1.32 0.15
N ALA A 131 -26.76 -0.24 -0.23
CA ALA A 131 -27.58 -0.25 -1.44
C ALA A 131 -26.80 -0.60 -2.71
N ALA A 132 -25.54 -0.20 -2.79
CA ALA A 132 -24.67 -0.50 -3.93
C ALA A 132 -24.13 -1.94 -3.91
N LEU A 133 -23.76 -2.45 -2.74
CA LEU A 133 -23.02 -3.70 -2.62
C LEU A 133 -23.87 -4.93 -2.27
N ASP A 134 -24.87 -4.81 -1.36
CA ASP A 134 -25.68 -5.92 -0.84
C ASP A 134 -26.33 -6.77 -1.95
N PRO A 135 -26.84 -6.20 -3.06
CA PRO A 135 -27.46 -7.03 -4.11
C PRO A 135 -26.55 -8.09 -4.73
N ARG A 136 -25.24 -7.90 -4.64
CA ARG A 136 -24.25 -8.82 -5.21
C ARG A 136 -23.32 -9.44 -4.17
N HIS A 137 -23.36 -8.99 -2.94
CA HIS A 137 -22.49 -9.39 -1.84
C HIS A 137 -23.34 -9.70 -0.61
N PRO A 138 -24.02 -10.87 -0.57
CA PRO A 138 -24.99 -11.20 0.48
C PRO A 138 -24.32 -11.44 1.85
N HIS A 139 -23.01 -11.61 1.89
CA HIS A 139 -22.27 -11.83 3.13
C HIS A 139 -21.53 -10.56 3.54
N VAL A 140 -21.94 -10.00 4.67
CA VAL A 140 -21.42 -8.70 5.15
C VAL A 140 -20.97 -8.83 6.60
N ALA A 141 -19.79 -8.28 6.89
CA ALA A 141 -19.28 -8.09 8.23
C ALA A 141 -18.90 -6.63 8.45
N THR A 142 -19.33 -6.03 9.56
CA THR A 142 -18.97 -4.64 9.89
C THR A 142 -18.47 -4.53 11.32
N VAL A 143 -17.38 -3.78 11.52
CA VAL A 143 -16.79 -3.52 12.83
C VAL A 143 -16.32 -2.07 12.90
N GLY A 144 -16.96 -1.25 13.73
CA GLY A 144 -16.65 0.18 13.80
C GLY A 144 -16.84 0.86 12.45
N THR A 145 -15.75 1.41 11.90
CA THR A 145 -15.75 2.09 10.59
C THR A 145 -15.22 1.20 9.45
N ILE A 146 -15.14 -0.11 9.67
CA ILE A 146 -14.74 -1.09 8.66
C ILE A 146 -15.93 -1.92 8.22
N GLY A 147 -16.01 -2.17 6.91
CA GLY A 147 -16.94 -3.11 6.31
C GLY A 147 -16.22 -4.08 5.38
N LEU A 148 -16.65 -5.33 5.40
CA LEU A 148 -16.23 -6.38 4.48
C LEU A 148 -17.46 -6.95 3.79
N TRP A 149 -17.56 -6.79 2.49
CA TRP A 149 -18.60 -7.35 1.63
C TRP A 149 -18.03 -8.50 0.81
N SER A 150 -18.78 -9.60 0.72
CA SER A 150 -18.34 -10.79 0.04
C SER A 150 -19.49 -11.48 -0.72
N ARG A 151 -19.16 -12.01 -1.90
CA ARG A 151 -20.03 -12.96 -2.62
C ARG A 151 -20.00 -14.36 -2.00
N TYR A 152 -18.98 -14.63 -1.18
CA TYR A 152 -18.73 -15.92 -0.56
C TYR A 152 -19.04 -15.87 0.92
N PRO A 153 -19.44 -16.98 1.54
CA PRO A 153 -19.72 -17.04 2.97
C PRO A 153 -18.56 -16.53 3.83
N LEU A 154 -18.92 -15.77 4.87
CA LEU A 154 -18.00 -15.27 5.90
C LEU A 154 -18.31 -15.96 7.23
N HIS A 155 -17.27 -16.43 7.90
CA HIS A 155 -17.33 -17.12 9.19
C HIS A 155 -16.31 -16.57 10.16
N ASP A 156 -16.43 -16.90 11.44
CA ASP A 156 -15.48 -16.57 12.50
C ASP A 156 -15.08 -15.08 12.47
N ILE A 157 -16.09 -14.22 12.37
CA ILE A 157 -15.88 -12.78 12.30
C ILE A 157 -15.41 -12.28 13.66
N GLU A 158 -14.19 -11.78 13.71
CA GLU A 158 -13.54 -11.31 14.93
C GLU A 158 -13.25 -9.80 14.82
N ARG A 159 -13.63 -9.05 15.84
CA ARG A 159 -13.23 -7.67 16.02
C ARG A 159 -11.79 -7.62 16.53
N LEU A 160 -10.93 -6.89 15.84
CA LEU A 160 -9.54 -6.73 16.25
C LEU A 160 -9.32 -5.37 16.91
N ASP A 161 -8.59 -5.39 18.03
CA ASP A 161 -8.02 -4.19 18.62
C ASP A 161 -6.56 -4.07 18.19
N LEU A 162 -6.26 -3.03 17.42
CA LEU A 162 -4.90 -2.72 16.97
C LEU A 162 -4.22 -1.69 17.88
N GLY A 163 -4.73 -1.45 19.10
CA GLY A 163 -4.17 -0.51 20.07
C GLY A 163 -4.57 0.94 19.83
N GLN A 164 -5.72 1.18 19.16
CA GLN A 164 -6.28 2.53 18.92
C GLN A 164 -7.38 2.92 19.93
N GLY A 165 -7.79 1.99 20.81
CA GLY A 165 -8.89 2.20 21.75
C GLY A 165 -10.29 2.10 21.14
N TRP A 166 -10.41 1.90 19.83
CA TRP A 166 -11.65 1.69 19.07
C TRP A 166 -11.41 0.80 17.86
N ALA A 167 -12.49 0.09 17.44
CA ALA A 167 -12.31 -0.94 16.42
C ALA A 167 -12.24 -0.35 15.02
N ARG A 168 -11.13 -0.58 14.35
CA ARG A 168 -10.86 -0.24 12.95
C ARG A 168 -10.25 -1.41 12.19
N ALA A 169 -10.53 -2.63 12.66
CA ALA A 169 -10.09 -3.84 11.98
C ALA A 169 -11.01 -5.02 12.33
N LEU A 170 -11.19 -5.92 11.38
CA LEU A 170 -11.81 -7.21 11.57
C LEU A 170 -10.99 -8.30 10.88
N ARG A 171 -11.10 -9.51 11.42
CA ARG A 171 -10.67 -10.75 10.80
C ARG A 171 -11.89 -11.61 10.51
N ALA A 172 -11.93 -12.27 9.38
CA ALA A 172 -12.96 -13.23 9.04
C ALA A 172 -12.36 -14.39 8.25
N ARG A 173 -13.01 -15.56 8.29
CA ARG A 173 -12.76 -16.64 7.34
C ARG A 173 -13.72 -16.48 6.17
N ILE A 174 -13.26 -16.81 4.98
CA ILE A 174 -14.02 -16.75 3.74
C ILE A 174 -13.94 -18.07 3.00
N GLU A 175 -15.09 -18.61 2.58
CA GLU A 175 -15.19 -19.84 1.80
C GLU A 175 -15.08 -19.55 0.31
N LEU A 176 -13.87 -19.55 -0.22
CA LEU A 176 -13.64 -19.40 -1.67
C LEU A 176 -13.90 -20.74 -2.39
N PRO A 177 -14.20 -20.72 -3.71
CA PRO A 177 -14.36 -21.95 -4.50
C PRO A 177 -13.15 -22.91 -4.44
N ALA A 178 -11.96 -22.36 -4.20
CA ALA A 178 -10.72 -23.13 -4.09
C ALA A 178 -10.33 -23.47 -2.64
N GLY A 179 -11.24 -23.31 -1.70
CA GLY A 179 -11.05 -23.57 -0.27
C GLY A 179 -10.95 -22.32 0.58
N GLU A 180 -10.85 -22.50 1.87
CA GLU A 180 -10.91 -21.44 2.86
C GLU A 180 -9.69 -20.50 2.82
N ALA A 181 -9.92 -19.23 3.12
CA ALA A 181 -8.90 -18.20 3.33
C ALA A 181 -9.25 -17.32 4.53
N THR A 182 -8.26 -16.65 5.10
CA THR A 182 -8.46 -15.60 6.11
C THR A 182 -8.37 -14.23 5.47
N VAL A 183 -9.28 -13.33 5.85
CA VAL A 183 -9.28 -11.92 5.41
C VAL A 183 -9.16 -11.02 6.63
N TYR A 184 -8.20 -10.11 6.59
CA TYR A 184 -8.07 -8.97 7.48
C TYR A 184 -8.54 -7.73 6.73
N ALA A 185 -9.62 -7.08 7.18
CA ALA A 185 -10.07 -5.79 6.68
C ALA A 185 -9.67 -4.74 7.72
N VAL A 186 -8.85 -3.76 7.34
CA VAL A 186 -8.16 -2.88 8.30
C VAL A 186 -8.15 -1.42 7.86
N HIS A 187 -8.10 -0.52 8.85
CA HIS A 187 -7.74 0.88 8.68
C HIS A 187 -6.81 1.30 9.82
N LEU A 188 -5.53 1.41 9.55
CA LEU A 188 -4.50 1.69 10.56
C LEU A 188 -4.48 3.16 10.98
N GLY A 189 -3.69 3.46 11.99
CA GLY A 189 -3.49 4.83 12.47
C GLY A 189 -2.91 5.74 11.40
N SER A 190 -3.44 6.95 11.27
CA SER A 190 -2.96 7.94 10.29
C SER A 190 -1.63 8.57 10.72
N ILE A 191 -0.87 9.07 9.75
CA ILE A 191 0.28 9.93 10.01
C ILE A 191 -0.26 11.29 10.51
N ARG A 192 0.10 11.66 11.73
CA ARG A 192 -0.25 12.97 12.31
C ARG A 192 1.00 13.66 12.80
N LEU A 193 1.07 14.98 12.59
CA LEU A 193 2.18 15.78 13.11
C LEU A 193 2.24 15.64 14.64
N GLY A 194 3.38 15.16 15.14
CA GLY A 194 3.59 14.92 16.57
C GLY A 194 3.08 13.58 17.10
N GLU A 195 2.35 12.76 16.32
CA GLU A 195 1.81 11.46 16.73
C GLU A 195 2.21 10.33 15.75
N THR A 196 3.48 9.98 15.71
CA THR A 196 3.95 8.84 14.90
C THR A 196 3.62 7.50 15.52
N ALA A 197 3.51 7.45 16.84
CA ALA A 197 3.37 6.23 17.61
C ALA A 197 2.07 5.45 17.33
N ALA A 198 0.99 6.13 16.90
CA ALA A 198 -0.29 5.46 16.65
C ALA A 198 -0.21 4.60 15.38
N ARG A 199 0.34 5.15 14.27
CA ARG A 199 0.55 4.42 13.02
C ARG A 199 1.47 3.22 13.22
N ASP A 200 2.63 3.44 13.81
CA ASP A 200 3.65 2.41 13.99
C ASP A 200 3.14 1.27 14.89
N ARG A 201 2.45 1.62 15.98
CA ARG A 201 1.85 0.63 16.90
C ARG A 201 0.82 -0.23 16.19
N THR A 202 -0.10 0.36 15.44
CA THR A 202 -1.14 -0.39 14.74
C THR A 202 -0.57 -1.30 13.65
N LEU A 203 0.43 -0.83 12.92
CA LEU A 203 1.12 -1.61 11.90
C LEU A 203 1.90 -2.78 12.53
N HIS A 204 2.58 -2.54 13.66
CA HIS A 204 3.29 -3.58 14.40
C HIS A 204 2.32 -4.64 14.92
N THR A 205 1.20 -4.23 15.52
CA THR A 205 0.17 -5.14 16.04
C THR A 205 -0.42 -5.99 14.91
N LEU A 206 -0.77 -5.39 13.76
CA LEU A 206 -1.23 -6.13 12.58
C LEU A 206 -0.17 -7.12 12.10
N THR A 207 1.09 -6.71 12.02
CA THR A 207 2.20 -7.58 11.60
C THR A 207 2.32 -8.80 12.49
N ASP A 208 2.22 -8.63 13.80
CA ASP A 208 2.28 -9.72 14.78
C ASP A 208 1.08 -10.68 14.66
N LEU A 209 -0.13 -10.16 14.44
CA LEU A 209 -1.32 -10.98 14.19
C LEU A 209 -1.16 -11.83 12.93
N VAL A 210 -0.73 -11.21 11.82
CA VAL A 210 -0.53 -11.89 10.52
C VAL A 210 0.58 -12.95 10.60
N ARG A 211 1.65 -12.68 11.33
CA ARG A 211 2.75 -13.64 11.52
C ARG A 211 2.33 -14.88 12.31
N ARG A 212 1.43 -14.71 13.27
CA ARG A 212 0.91 -15.81 14.09
C ARG A 212 -0.27 -16.55 13.46
N ASP A 213 -0.86 -15.99 12.40
CA ASP A 213 -1.98 -16.62 11.70
C ASP A 213 -1.49 -17.82 10.89
N PRO A 214 -1.97 -19.05 11.22
CA PRO A 214 -1.53 -20.29 10.58
C PRO A 214 -2.13 -20.49 9.17
N SER A 215 -3.03 -19.61 8.72
CA SER A 215 -3.72 -19.76 7.45
C SER A 215 -2.75 -19.75 6.29
N THR A 216 -2.83 -20.77 5.44
CA THR A 216 -1.99 -20.86 4.23
C THR A 216 -2.41 -19.86 3.17
N ARG A 217 -3.69 -19.44 3.18
CA ARG A 217 -4.27 -18.40 2.32
C ARG A 217 -4.75 -17.26 3.17
N LEU A 218 -4.21 -16.07 2.94
CA LEU A 218 -4.49 -14.90 3.73
C LEU A 218 -4.50 -13.63 2.87
N LEU A 219 -5.46 -12.76 3.13
CA LEU A 219 -5.61 -11.44 2.53
C LEU A 219 -5.57 -10.37 3.62
N VAL A 220 -4.84 -9.29 3.40
CA VAL A 220 -4.98 -8.03 4.15
C VAL A 220 -5.44 -6.97 3.16
N LEU A 221 -6.61 -6.38 3.41
CA LEU A 221 -7.25 -5.39 2.55
C LEU A 221 -7.52 -4.12 3.37
N GLY A 222 -6.99 -3.00 2.95
CA GLY A 222 -7.31 -1.76 3.65
C GLY A 222 -6.34 -0.60 3.45
N ASP A 223 -6.65 0.47 4.14
CA ASP A 223 -5.80 1.64 4.29
C ASP A 223 -4.83 1.40 5.47
N LEU A 224 -3.57 1.15 5.14
CA LEU A 224 -2.50 0.94 6.12
C LEU A 224 -1.85 2.25 6.57
N ASN A 225 -2.23 3.39 5.99
CA ASN A 225 -1.60 4.69 6.24
C ASN A 225 -0.05 4.65 6.14
N THR A 226 0.46 3.70 5.36
CA THR A 226 1.89 3.40 5.22
C THR A 226 2.14 3.04 3.78
N ALA A 227 2.99 3.78 3.09
CA ALA A 227 3.29 3.52 1.68
C ALA A 227 4.13 2.24 1.50
N SER A 228 4.06 1.60 0.33
CA SER A 228 4.92 0.44 -0.03
C SER A 228 6.40 0.75 0.06
N THR A 229 6.77 2.02 -0.04
CA THR A 229 8.14 2.51 0.03
C THR A 229 8.61 2.84 1.44
N ASP A 230 7.69 2.87 2.42
CA ASP A 230 8.05 3.10 3.83
C ASP A 230 8.66 1.82 4.42
N PRO A 231 9.90 1.89 4.95
CA PRO A 231 10.55 0.74 5.58
C PRO A 231 9.76 0.11 6.74
N ALA A 232 8.83 0.84 7.35
CA ALA A 232 7.98 0.30 8.40
C ALA A 232 7.05 -0.82 7.90
N LEU A 233 6.72 -0.85 6.60
CA LEU A 233 5.90 -1.90 5.99
C LEU A 233 6.69 -3.20 5.78
N THR A 234 8.02 -3.16 5.70
CA THR A 234 8.88 -4.30 5.40
C THR A 234 8.59 -5.55 6.25
N PRO A 235 8.39 -5.46 7.59
CA PRO A 235 8.11 -6.65 8.40
C PRO A 235 6.83 -7.39 7.99
N LEU A 236 5.83 -6.68 7.46
CA LEU A 236 4.58 -7.25 6.98
C LEU A 236 4.76 -7.85 5.58
N THR A 237 5.46 -7.16 4.68
CA THR A 237 5.72 -7.62 3.30
C THR A 237 6.78 -8.73 3.20
N GLN A 238 7.53 -9.02 4.27
CA GLN A 238 8.33 -10.25 4.36
C GLN A 238 7.48 -11.53 4.43
N THR A 239 6.22 -11.42 4.85
CA THR A 239 5.31 -12.56 5.02
C THR A 239 4.14 -12.54 4.03
N LEU A 240 3.86 -11.38 3.46
CA LEU A 240 2.79 -11.15 2.49
C LEU A 240 3.33 -10.49 1.23
N HIS A 241 2.78 -10.85 0.08
CA HIS A 241 3.05 -10.19 -1.19
C HIS A 241 2.18 -8.93 -1.33
N ASP A 242 2.78 -7.78 -1.63
CA ASP A 242 2.08 -6.52 -1.93
C ASP A 242 1.64 -6.53 -3.41
N VAL A 243 0.33 -6.70 -3.61
CA VAL A 243 -0.27 -6.90 -4.93
C VAL A 243 -0.52 -5.54 -5.59
N ARG A 244 0.37 -5.18 -6.51
CA ARG A 244 0.27 -3.90 -7.24
C ARG A 244 1.01 -3.98 -8.57
N THR A 245 0.69 -3.08 -9.48
CA THR A 245 1.43 -2.87 -10.73
C THR A 245 1.99 -1.45 -10.73
N GLY A 246 3.29 -1.32 -10.94
CA GLY A 246 3.97 -0.04 -10.86
C GLY A 246 3.98 0.53 -9.44
N LEU A 247 3.94 1.84 -9.33
CA LEU A 247 3.92 2.55 -8.04
C LEU A 247 2.54 2.53 -7.38
N ALA A 248 1.47 2.26 -8.15
CA ALA A 248 0.09 2.09 -7.71
C ALA A 248 -0.40 3.15 -6.70
N PHE A 249 -0.11 4.42 -6.97
CA PHE A 249 -0.46 5.51 -6.07
C PHE A 249 -1.99 5.64 -5.94
N THR A 250 -2.46 5.79 -4.71
CA THR A 250 -3.88 5.86 -4.36
C THR A 250 -4.29 7.20 -3.75
N TRP A 251 -3.37 7.94 -3.14
CA TRP A 251 -3.67 9.18 -2.43
C TRP A 251 -2.73 10.33 -2.83
N PRO A 252 -3.25 11.59 -2.93
CA PRO A 252 -4.66 11.99 -2.96
C PRO A 252 -5.30 11.66 -4.32
N ALA A 253 -6.59 11.28 -4.35
CA ALA A 253 -7.26 10.76 -5.55
C ALA A 253 -7.17 11.65 -6.80
N PRO A 254 -7.24 13.01 -6.72
CA PRO A 254 -7.14 13.86 -7.91
C PRO A 254 -5.77 13.76 -8.59
N PHE A 255 -4.70 13.74 -7.80
CA PHE A 255 -3.32 13.64 -8.26
C PHE A 255 -2.51 12.75 -7.29
N PRO A 256 -2.53 11.42 -7.49
CA PRO A 256 -1.97 10.50 -6.51
C PRO A 256 -0.45 10.55 -6.46
N LEU A 257 0.07 10.59 -5.24
CA LEU A 257 1.50 10.78 -4.95
C LEU A 257 2.08 9.67 -4.08
N THR A 258 1.23 8.91 -3.38
CA THR A 258 1.61 7.83 -2.48
C THR A 258 0.53 6.74 -2.46
N ASN A 259 0.83 5.58 -1.90
CA ASN A 259 -0.06 4.43 -1.87
C ASN A 259 -0.27 3.88 -0.44
N PRO A 260 -1.10 4.52 0.38
CA PRO A 260 -1.43 4.01 1.72
C PRO A 260 -2.38 2.82 1.71
N ASP A 261 -3.09 2.58 0.61
CA ASP A 261 -4.10 1.53 0.47
C ASP A 261 -3.50 0.29 -0.17
N HIS A 262 -3.72 -0.89 0.44
CA HIS A 262 -3.03 -2.12 0.05
C HIS A 262 -3.95 -3.33 -0.12
N ILE A 263 -3.56 -4.21 -1.02
CA ILE A 263 -3.97 -5.60 -1.12
C ILE A 263 -2.72 -6.44 -0.88
N LEU A 264 -2.59 -7.04 0.32
CA LEU A 264 -1.48 -7.90 0.64
C LEU A 264 -1.96 -9.35 0.71
N THR A 265 -1.16 -10.30 0.20
CA THR A 265 -1.60 -11.69 0.06
C THR A 265 -0.54 -12.70 0.47
N ARG A 266 -1.00 -13.86 0.93
CA ARG A 266 -0.24 -15.10 1.07
C ARG A 266 -1.07 -16.24 0.50
N GLY A 267 -0.45 -17.13 -0.29
CA GLY A 267 -1.12 -18.27 -0.91
C GLY A 267 -2.02 -17.93 -2.10
N PHE A 268 -1.79 -16.76 -2.71
CA PHE A 268 -2.44 -16.33 -3.95
C PHE A 268 -1.41 -15.81 -4.96
N THR A 269 -1.69 -16.06 -6.24
CA THR A 269 -0.94 -15.53 -7.37
C THR A 269 -1.74 -14.36 -7.97
N PRO A 270 -1.19 -13.14 -8.03
CA PRO A 270 -1.81 -12.02 -8.71
C PRO A 270 -1.82 -12.24 -10.22
N LEU A 271 -2.98 -12.04 -10.86
CA LEU A 271 -3.13 -12.10 -12.32
C LEU A 271 -3.27 -10.71 -12.93
N ASP A 272 -3.81 -9.77 -12.16
CA ASP A 272 -3.99 -8.38 -12.55
C ASP A 272 -4.08 -7.53 -11.29
N ALA A 273 -3.54 -6.31 -11.36
CA ALA A 273 -3.67 -5.32 -10.29
C ALA A 273 -3.79 -3.92 -10.91
N THR A 274 -4.80 -3.17 -10.48
CA THR A 274 -5.06 -1.81 -10.97
C THR A 274 -5.51 -0.91 -9.83
N VAL A 275 -5.47 0.41 -10.09
CA VAL A 275 -5.98 1.42 -9.17
C VAL A 275 -7.12 2.16 -9.85
N ARG A 276 -8.32 2.09 -9.28
CA ARG A 276 -9.54 2.72 -9.82
C ARG A 276 -9.83 4.04 -9.14
N ARG A 277 -10.25 5.02 -9.91
CA ARG A 277 -10.81 6.25 -9.37
C ARG A 277 -12.28 6.03 -9.04
N THR A 278 -12.65 6.35 -7.80
CA THR A 278 -14.03 6.29 -7.29
C THR A 278 -14.50 7.70 -6.90
N PRO A 279 -15.79 8.04 -7.08
CA PRO A 279 -16.29 9.37 -6.77
C PRO A 279 -16.37 9.64 -5.25
N GLY A 280 -16.23 10.91 -4.86
CA GLY A 280 -16.56 11.38 -3.51
C GLY A 280 -15.53 11.09 -2.41
N THR A 281 -14.40 10.47 -2.75
CA THR A 281 -13.31 10.17 -1.82
C THR A 281 -12.00 10.82 -2.27
N ASP A 282 -11.11 11.04 -1.33
CA ASP A 282 -9.72 11.45 -1.58
C ASP A 282 -8.76 10.27 -1.77
N HIS A 283 -9.26 9.02 -1.75
CA HIS A 283 -8.51 7.81 -2.07
C HIS A 283 -8.97 7.18 -3.38
N ARG A 284 -8.05 6.56 -4.12
CA ARG A 284 -8.36 5.62 -5.20
C ARG A 284 -8.39 4.20 -4.65
N ALA A 285 -9.17 3.33 -5.27
CA ALA A 285 -9.35 1.94 -4.88
C ALA A 285 -8.34 1.01 -5.57
N PRO A 286 -7.40 0.37 -4.85
CA PRO A 286 -6.71 -0.80 -5.37
C PRO A 286 -7.70 -1.93 -5.65
N THR A 287 -7.53 -2.58 -6.80
CA THR A 287 -8.25 -3.79 -7.17
C THR A 287 -7.26 -4.81 -7.74
N ALA A 288 -7.49 -6.08 -7.47
CA ALA A 288 -6.66 -7.16 -7.99
C ALA A 288 -7.48 -8.40 -8.35
N THR A 289 -7.06 -9.12 -9.37
CA THR A 289 -7.54 -10.46 -9.68
C THR A 289 -6.53 -11.46 -9.16
N LEU A 290 -6.99 -12.38 -8.32
CA LEU A 290 -6.16 -13.34 -7.60
C LEU A 290 -6.59 -14.76 -7.94
N ALA A 291 -5.63 -15.64 -8.15
CA ALA A 291 -5.85 -17.08 -8.21
C ALA A 291 -5.18 -17.74 -6.98
N PRO A 292 -5.80 -18.75 -6.36
CA PRO A 292 -5.14 -19.53 -5.32
C PRO A 292 -3.87 -20.17 -5.88
N THR A 293 -2.76 -20.01 -5.18
CA THR A 293 -1.51 -20.70 -5.54
C THR A 293 -1.73 -22.20 -5.38
N PRO A 294 -1.41 -23.03 -6.38
CA PRO A 294 -1.48 -24.49 -6.25
C PRO A 294 -0.66 -24.95 -5.05
N HIS A 295 -1.23 -25.79 -4.20
CA HIS A 295 -0.42 -26.45 -3.17
C HIS A 295 0.55 -27.43 -3.89
N PRO A 296 1.83 -27.46 -3.52
CA PRO A 296 2.67 -28.56 -3.96
C PRO A 296 1.99 -29.86 -3.54
N PRO A 297 1.99 -30.90 -4.39
CA PRO A 297 1.48 -32.22 -4.00
C PRO A 297 2.22 -32.66 -2.73
N ARG A 298 1.44 -33.15 -1.72
CA ARG A 298 1.97 -33.72 -0.48
C ARG A 298 2.78 -34.96 -0.78
#